data_23af7b4a650e29215946c6c9f9be83e2
#
_entry.id   23af7b4a650e29215946c6c9f9be83e2
#
_cell.length_a   1.000
_cell.length_b   1.000
_cell.length_c   1.000
_cell.angle_alpha   90.00
_cell.angle_beta   90.00
_cell.angle_gamma   90.00
#
_symmetry.space_group_name_H-M   'P 1'
#
loop_
_entity.id
_entity.type
_entity.pdbx_description
1 polymer ?
#
loop_
_entity_poly.entity_id
_entity_poly.type
_entity_poly.pdbx_seq_one_letter_code
_entity_poly.pdbx_strand_id
1 'polypeptide(L)'
;NQMSFEVKKTDASMANALRRVIIAEVVTMAIDLVTFEENTSCIDDEIIAHRLGLIPIKYAFKPGKTKLREDVSNDEAAAMSLERDIQRRFRFTRDCDCDGYCDWCACTFKLHVKYDEVIKNVPEHEKNQPYTVTSINLESDDPDVFPVHFVSERERNTSSEPGIAIVKLAKGQEIKLSCIAKLGCGKEHAKWTPVSKCVFRPKPTISWDDNAVSALPPNLRNIIVDVCPAGVLGYEDERDRTS
;
A
#
# COMPACT_ATOMS: atom_id res chain seq x y z
N ASN A 1 2.66 2.18 7.31
CA ASN A 1 1.45 2.94 7.55
C ASN A 1 0.35 2.01 8.07
N GLN A 2 -0.30 2.39 9.17
CA GLN A 2 -1.39 1.65 9.80
C GLN A 2 -2.50 2.64 10.14
N MET A 3 -3.75 2.24 9.90
CA MET A 3 -4.94 2.98 10.31
C MET A 3 -5.74 2.14 11.30
N SER A 4 -6.17 2.74 12.40
CA SER A 4 -7.07 2.15 13.38
C SER A 4 -8.23 3.09 13.64
N PHE A 5 -9.44 2.55 13.65
CA PHE A 5 -10.65 3.32 13.94
C PHE A 5 -11.66 2.47 14.72
N GLU A 6 -12.57 3.12 15.43
CA GLU A 6 -13.61 2.48 16.21
C GLU A 6 -14.97 2.75 15.58
N VAL A 7 -15.73 1.69 15.35
CA VAL A 7 -17.11 1.78 14.86
C VAL A 7 -18.04 1.47 16.03
N LYS A 8 -18.98 2.41 16.30
CA LYS A 8 -19.94 2.31 17.41
C LYS A 8 -21.33 2.06 16.89
N LYS A 9 -22.18 1.47 17.71
CA LYS A 9 -23.61 1.18 17.42
C LYS A 9 -23.77 0.30 16.17
N THR A 10 -22.90 -0.71 16.03
CA THR A 10 -22.90 -1.66 14.93
C THR A 10 -22.76 -3.08 15.46
N ASP A 11 -22.98 -4.05 14.60
CA ASP A 11 -22.79 -5.47 14.87
C ASP A 11 -21.56 -6.04 14.13
N ALA A 12 -21.24 -7.30 14.42
CA ALA A 12 -20.13 -7.99 13.78
C ALA A 12 -20.34 -8.20 12.28
N SER A 13 -21.59 -8.27 11.82
CA SER A 13 -21.95 -8.48 10.42
C SER A 13 -21.56 -7.25 9.60
N MET A 14 -21.89 -6.04 10.08
CA MET A 14 -21.48 -4.78 9.44
C MET A 14 -19.97 -4.58 9.47
N ALA A 15 -19.32 -4.89 10.59
CA ALA A 15 -17.87 -4.83 10.68
C ALA A 15 -17.16 -5.77 9.69
N ASN A 16 -17.72 -6.98 9.52
CA ASN A 16 -17.20 -7.93 8.52
C ASN A 16 -17.51 -7.49 7.09
N ALA A 17 -18.68 -6.90 6.83
CA ALA A 17 -18.98 -6.33 5.51
C ALA A 17 -17.98 -5.23 5.14
N LEU A 18 -17.71 -4.29 6.05
CA LEU A 18 -16.71 -3.24 5.85
C LEU A 18 -15.30 -3.82 5.59
N ARG A 19 -14.88 -4.81 6.37
CA ARG A 19 -13.60 -5.50 6.15
C ARG A 19 -13.52 -6.11 4.75
N ARG A 20 -14.57 -6.76 4.28
CA ARG A 20 -14.63 -7.39 2.96
C ARG A 20 -14.57 -6.36 1.84
N VAL A 21 -15.32 -5.26 1.97
CA VAL A 21 -15.30 -4.15 1.00
C VAL A 21 -13.90 -3.56 0.88
N ILE A 22 -13.24 -3.28 2.01
CA ILE A 22 -11.88 -2.72 2.02
C ILE A 22 -10.88 -3.64 1.29
N ILE A 23 -11.00 -4.95 1.44
CA ILE A 23 -10.07 -5.90 0.81
C ILE A 23 -10.38 -6.10 -0.69
N ALA A 24 -11.66 -6.20 -1.05
CA ALA A 24 -12.07 -6.77 -2.33
C ALA A 24 -12.66 -5.78 -3.33
N GLU A 25 -13.24 -4.67 -2.88
CA GLU A 25 -14.08 -3.82 -3.73
C GLU A 25 -13.51 -2.42 -3.97
N VAL A 26 -12.49 -2.03 -3.21
CA VAL A 26 -11.81 -0.75 -3.43
C VAL A 26 -11.06 -0.79 -4.75
N VAL A 27 -11.33 0.20 -5.61
CA VAL A 27 -10.71 0.31 -6.93
C VAL A 27 -9.32 0.90 -6.79
N THR A 28 -8.33 0.20 -7.34
CA THR A 28 -6.94 0.64 -7.38
C THR A 28 -6.36 0.48 -8.78
N MET A 29 -5.18 1.02 -9.01
CA MET A 29 -4.42 0.83 -10.25
C MET A 29 -3.24 -0.11 -9.98
N ALA A 30 -3.02 -1.06 -10.88
CA ALA A 30 -1.86 -1.93 -10.86
C ALA A 30 -1.40 -2.29 -12.27
N ILE A 31 -0.12 -2.63 -12.42
CA ILE A 31 0.43 -3.13 -13.68
C ILE A 31 -0.23 -4.48 -14.00
N ASP A 32 -0.78 -4.59 -15.20
CA ASP A 32 -1.50 -5.78 -15.64
C ASP A 32 -0.81 -6.51 -16.79
N LEU A 33 -0.33 -5.78 -17.77
CA LEU A 33 0.41 -6.35 -18.90
C LEU A 33 1.85 -5.85 -18.87
N VAL A 34 2.77 -6.76 -19.20
CA VAL A 34 4.20 -6.47 -19.31
C VAL A 34 4.69 -7.04 -20.65
N THR A 35 5.30 -6.21 -21.45
CA THR A 35 5.93 -6.59 -22.72
C THR A 35 7.43 -6.45 -22.55
N PHE A 36 8.15 -7.55 -22.64
CA PHE A 36 9.61 -7.58 -22.61
C PHE A 36 10.16 -7.38 -24.01
N GLU A 37 11.04 -6.40 -24.17
CA GLU A 37 11.84 -6.21 -25.36
C GLU A 37 13.19 -6.92 -25.21
N GLU A 38 13.79 -6.83 -24.01
CA GLU A 38 15.04 -7.49 -23.69
C GLU A 38 15.11 -7.83 -22.19
N ASN A 39 15.53 -9.04 -21.87
CA ASN A 39 15.81 -9.49 -20.52
C ASN A 39 16.99 -10.46 -20.55
N THR A 40 18.15 -9.99 -20.17
CA THR A 40 19.38 -10.80 -20.02
C THR A 40 19.72 -11.09 -18.57
N SER A 41 18.78 -10.78 -17.64
CA SER A 41 18.93 -11.10 -16.23
C SER A 41 18.82 -12.62 -15.97
N CYS A 42 19.13 -13.04 -14.75
CA CYS A 42 18.97 -14.44 -14.34
C CYS A 42 17.54 -14.81 -13.90
N ILE A 43 16.60 -13.89 -13.98
CA ILE A 43 15.20 -14.10 -13.56
C ILE A 43 14.30 -14.14 -14.80
N ASP A 44 13.42 -15.12 -14.84
CA ASP A 44 12.47 -15.31 -15.93
C ASP A 44 11.46 -14.14 -16.02
N ASP A 45 11.00 -13.83 -17.22
CA ASP A 45 10.06 -12.75 -17.52
C ASP A 45 8.80 -12.81 -16.67
N GLU A 46 8.24 -14.02 -16.50
CA GLU A 46 7.00 -14.21 -15.73
C GLU A 46 7.16 -13.79 -14.26
N ILE A 47 8.31 -14.09 -13.65
CA ILE A 47 8.59 -13.73 -12.26
C ILE A 47 8.74 -12.20 -12.14
N ILE A 48 9.42 -11.56 -13.10
CA ILE A 48 9.56 -10.12 -13.13
C ILE A 48 8.20 -9.46 -13.34
N ALA A 49 7.39 -9.94 -14.27
CA ALA A 49 6.04 -9.46 -14.52
C ALA A 49 5.16 -9.55 -13.26
N HIS A 50 5.23 -10.68 -12.54
CA HIS A 50 4.52 -10.86 -11.29
C HIS A 50 4.95 -9.83 -10.22
N ARG A 51 6.26 -9.57 -10.06
CA ARG A 51 6.78 -8.56 -9.15
C ARG A 51 6.33 -7.16 -9.51
N LEU A 52 6.36 -6.81 -10.80
CA LEU A 52 5.90 -5.53 -11.31
C LEU A 52 4.41 -5.30 -11.00
N GLY A 53 3.58 -6.33 -11.17
CA GLY A 53 2.15 -6.28 -10.83
C GLY A 53 1.87 -6.02 -9.35
N LEU A 54 2.79 -6.36 -8.45
CA LEU A 54 2.67 -6.15 -7.01
C LEU A 54 3.23 -4.80 -6.53
N ILE A 55 3.85 -3.99 -7.41
CA ILE A 55 4.31 -2.65 -7.06
C ILE A 55 3.08 -1.73 -6.91
N PRO A 56 2.86 -1.12 -5.74
CA PRO A 56 1.76 -0.19 -5.57
C PRO A 56 1.96 1.05 -6.43
N ILE A 57 0.89 1.47 -7.10
CA ILE A 57 0.87 2.68 -7.92
C ILE A 57 0.08 3.75 -7.17
N LYS A 58 0.63 4.95 -7.11
CA LYS A 58 0.01 6.12 -6.52
C LYS A 58 -0.47 7.06 -7.60
N TYR A 59 -1.68 7.56 -7.42
CA TYR A 59 -2.24 8.65 -8.20
C TYR A 59 -2.25 9.92 -7.36
N ALA A 60 -1.68 11.01 -7.87
CA ALA A 60 -1.63 12.30 -7.20
C ALA A 60 -2.50 13.31 -7.94
N PHE A 61 -3.77 13.37 -7.58
CA PHE A 61 -4.69 14.37 -8.12
C PHE A 61 -4.22 15.80 -7.78
N LYS A 62 -4.11 16.66 -8.81
CA LYS A 62 -3.79 18.08 -8.66
C LYS A 62 -4.95 18.90 -9.23
N PRO A 63 -5.75 19.58 -8.38
CA PRO A 63 -6.85 20.41 -8.86
C PRO A 63 -6.38 21.42 -9.90
N GLY A 64 -7.09 21.49 -11.06
CA GLY A 64 -6.80 22.42 -12.16
C GLY A 64 -5.60 22.07 -13.05
N LYS A 65 -4.83 21.01 -12.75
CA LYS A 65 -3.71 20.54 -13.58
C LYS A 65 -3.92 19.15 -14.16
N THR A 66 -4.61 18.28 -13.40
CA THR A 66 -4.89 16.92 -13.84
C THR A 66 -5.99 16.91 -14.91
N LYS A 67 -5.78 16.19 -15.99
CA LYS A 67 -6.80 15.95 -17.02
C LYS A 67 -7.93 15.13 -16.42
N LEU A 68 -9.12 15.68 -16.35
CA LEU A 68 -10.34 14.99 -15.97
C LEU A 68 -11.13 14.58 -17.20
N ARG A 69 -11.91 13.53 -17.07
CA ARG A 69 -12.85 13.09 -18.11
C ARG A 69 -13.96 14.13 -18.27
N GLU A 70 -14.38 14.36 -19.51
CA GLU A 70 -15.40 15.36 -19.87
C GLU A 70 -16.83 14.99 -19.41
N ASP A 71 -17.07 13.69 -19.16
CA ASP A 71 -18.34 13.16 -18.69
C ASP A 71 -18.56 13.30 -17.16
N VAL A 72 -17.59 13.84 -16.44
CA VAL A 72 -17.68 14.07 -14.98
C VAL A 72 -17.95 15.56 -14.73
N SER A 73 -19.15 15.90 -14.27
CA SER A 73 -19.52 17.28 -13.97
C SER A 73 -18.68 17.84 -12.81
N ASN A 74 -18.33 19.13 -12.88
CA ASN A 74 -17.53 19.80 -11.83
C ASN A 74 -18.22 19.83 -10.46
N ASP A 75 -19.55 19.76 -10.41
CA ASP A 75 -20.34 19.75 -9.14
C ASP A 75 -20.31 18.38 -8.47
N GLU A 76 -20.31 17.29 -9.22
CA GLU A 76 -20.07 15.96 -8.69
C GLU A 76 -18.61 15.79 -8.25
N ALA A 77 -17.69 16.52 -8.92
CA ALA A 77 -16.28 16.52 -8.61
C ALA A 77 -15.97 17.06 -7.22
N ALA A 78 -16.69 18.03 -6.73
CA ALA A 78 -16.46 18.64 -5.39
C ALA A 78 -16.96 17.76 -4.22
N ALA A 79 -17.93 16.87 -4.48
CA ALA A 79 -18.59 16.05 -3.45
C ALA A 79 -17.95 14.68 -3.21
N MET A 80 -16.95 14.29 -4.02
CA MET A 80 -16.44 12.92 -4.04
C MET A 80 -15.09 12.77 -3.34
N SER A 81 -14.99 11.77 -2.46
CA SER A 81 -13.78 11.39 -1.70
C SER A 81 -12.61 10.91 -2.58
N LEU A 82 -11.41 10.89 -2.00
CA LEU A 82 -10.10 10.59 -2.63
C LEU A 82 -10.07 9.32 -3.51
N GLU A 83 -10.84 8.28 -3.18
CA GLU A 83 -10.91 7.04 -3.96
C GLU A 83 -11.55 7.22 -5.34
N ARG A 84 -12.46 8.17 -5.46
CA ARG A 84 -13.11 8.46 -6.72
C ARG A 84 -12.29 9.35 -7.64
N ASP A 85 -11.22 9.98 -7.15
CA ASP A 85 -10.37 10.83 -7.98
C ASP A 85 -9.67 10.04 -9.08
N ILE A 86 -9.24 8.81 -8.81
CA ILE A 86 -8.66 7.95 -9.83
C ILE A 86 -9.69 7.55 -10.90
N GLN A 87 -10.94 7.30 -10.50
CA GLN A 87 -12.05 6.97 -11.42
C GLN A 87 -12.55 8.18 -12.21
N ARG A 88 -12.24 9.40 -11.80
CA ARG A 88 -12.51 10.62 -12.59
C ARG A 88 -11.52 10.75 -13.74
N ARG A 89 -10.30 10.26 -13.57
CA ARG A 89 -9.26 10.30 -14.59
C ARG A 89 -9.31 9.07 -15.49
N PHE A 90 -9.49 7.88 -14.90
CA PHE A 90 -9.45 6.61 -15.61
C PHE A 90 -10.78 5.87 -15.56
N ARG A 91 -11.09 5.15 -16.64
CA ARG A 91 -12.18 4.16 -16.73
C ARG A 91 -11.61 2.76 -16.55
N PHE A 92 -12.46 1.82 -16.18
CA PHE A 92 -12.12 0.41 -16.39
C PHE A 92 -11.96 0.13 -17.88
N THR A 93 -10.99 -0.69 -18.24
CA THR A 93 -10.75 -1.08 -19.63
C THR A 93 -11.98 -1.74 -20.25
N ARG A 94 -12.72 -2.52 -19.46
CA ARG A 94 -13.99 -3.16 -19.89
C ARG A 94 -15.12 -2.17 -20.24
N ASP A 95 -15.06 -0.96 -19.69
CA ASP A 95 -16.09 0.07 -19.87
C ASP A 95 -15.61 1.18 -20.86
N CYS A 96 -14.49 0.94 -21.54
CA CYS A 96 -13.90 1.86 -22.49
C CYS A 96 -14.14 1.38 -23.92
N ASP A 97 -14.64 2.27 -24.76
CA ASP A 97 -14.93 1.98 -26.19
C ASP A 97 -13.69 2.04 -27.09
N CYS A 98 -12.48 2.12 -26.52
CA CYS A 98 -11.25 2.15 -27.29
C CYS A 98 -10.85 0.76 -27.80
N ASP A 99 -10.12 0.71 -28.90
CA ASP A 99 -9.57 -0.52 -29.46
C ASP A 99 -8.23 -0.84 -28.74
N GLY A 100 -8.33 -1.54 -27.60
CA GLY A 100 -7.20 -1.94 -26.76
C GLY A 100 -7.02 -1.05 -25.51
N TYR A 101 -6.08 -0.11 -25.55
CA TYR A 101 -5.76 0.77 -24.42
C TYR A 101 -5.64 2.23 -24.88
N CYS A 102 -6.10 3.15 -24.05
CA CYS A 102 -5.96 4.58 -24.29
C CYS A 102 -5.66 5.31 -22.97
N ASP A 103 -5.30 6.59 -23.08
CA ASP A 103 -4.97 7.45 -21.94
C ASP A 103 -6.09 7.57 -20.90
N TRP A 104 -7.32 7.18 -21.23
CA TRP A 104 -8.47 7.21 -20.32
C TRP A 104 -8.71 5.91 -19.56
N CYS A 105 -8.12 4.79 -19.98
CA CYS A 105 -8.34 3.49 -19.33
C CYS A 105 -7.06 2.81 -18.85
N ALA A 106 -5.89 3.31 -19.27
CA ALA A 106 -4.60 2.73 -18.93
C ALA A 106 -3.52 3.80 -18.79
N CYS A 107 -2.44 3.45 -18.09
CA CYS A 107 -1.23 4.25 -17.99
C CYS A 107 -0.03 3.36 -18.36
N THR A 108 0.87 3.89 -19.16
CA THR A 108 2.06 3.16 -19.61
C THR A 108 3.25 3.49 -18.72
N PHE A 109 4.01 2.47 -18.37
CA PHE A 109 5.29 2.58 -17.70
C PHE A 109 6.37 1.97 -18.57
N LYS A 110 7.58 2.52 -18.51
CA LYS A 110 8.76 2.04 -19.22
C LYS A 110 9.88 1.79 -18.23
N LEU A 111 10.63 0.74 -18.48
CA LEU A 111 11.83 0.41 -17.73
C LEU A 111 12.93 0.05 -18.73
N HIS A 112 14.04 0.77 -18.67
CA HIS A 112 15.22 0.47 -19.46
C HIS A 112 16.46 0.71 -18.60
N VAL A 113 17.16 -0.36 -18.24
CA VAL A 113 18.34 -0.33 -17.38
C VAL A 113 19.40 -1.26 -17.94
N LYS A 114 20.58 -0.68 -18.25
CA LYS A 114 21.80 -1.40 -18.63
C LYS A 114 22.81 -1.29 -17.50
N TYR A 115 23.35 -2.43 -17.05
CA TYR A 115 24.35 -2.45 -15.99
C TYR A 115 25.53 -1.53 -16.32
N ASP A 116 26.08 -1.65 -17.53
CA ASP A 116 27.30 -0.93 -17.94
C ASP A 116 27.13 0.61 -18.02
N GLU A 117 25.89 1.08 -18.16
CA GLU A 117 25.57 2.52 -18.15
C GLU A 117 25.41 3.04 -16.72
N VAL A 118 24.67 2.33 -15.89
CA VAL A 118 24.38 2.74 -14.52
C VAL A 118 25.61 2.70 -13.64
N ILE A 119 26.48 1.69 -13.82
CA ILE A 119 27.68 1.50 -13.00
C ILE A 119 28.69 2.65 -13.16
N LYS A 120 28.64 3.44 -14.24
CA LYS A 120 29.48 4.62 -14.43
C LYS A 120 29.25 5.70 -13.39
N ASN A 121 28.04 5.76 -12.86
CA ASN A 121 27.59 6.75 -11.88
C ASN A 121 27.71 6.26 -10.42
N VAL A 122 28.14 5.02 -10.22
CA VAL A 122 28.26 4.37 -8.91
C VAL A 122 29.69 4.47 -8.38
N PRO A 123 29.90 4.67 -7.06
CA PRO A 123 31.23 4.72 -6.44
C PRO A 123 32.07 3.48 -6.74
N GLU A 124 33.40 3.62 -6.81
CA GLU A 124 34.31 2.54 -7.22
C GLU A 124 34.22 1.27 -6.37
N HIS A 125 33.96 1.40 -5.07
CA HIS A 125 33.80 0.25 -4.17
C HIS A 125 32.54 -0.60 -4.41
N GLU A 126 31.57 -0.07 -5.16
CA GLU A 126 30.32 -0.77 -5.50
C GLU A 126 30.31 -1.28 -6.95
N LYS A 127 31.27 -0.89 -7.79
CA LYS A 127 31.32 -1.26 -9.22
C LYS A 127 31.38 -2.77 -9.51
N ASN A 128 31.74 -3.59 -8.53
CA ASN A 128 31.80 -5.06 -8.68
C ASN A 128 30.58 -5.76 -8.09
N GLN A 129 29.58 -5.02 -7.59
CA GLN A 129 28.37 -5.59 -7.04
C GLN A 129 27.24 -5.58 -8.07
N PRO A 130 26.29 -6.53 -8.00
CA PRO A 130 25.11 -6.50 -8.84
C PRO A 130 24.29 -5.24 -8.57
N TYR A 131 23.89 -4.54 -9.63
CA TYR A 131 23.00 -3.38 -9.52
C TYR A 131 21.56 -3.82 -9.28
N THR A 132 20.90 -3.24 -8.28
CA THR A 132 19.50 -3.53 -7.98
C THR A 132 18.59 -2.55 -8.71
N VAL A 133 17.88 -3.03 -9.72
CA VAL A 133 16.81 -2.26 -10.39
C VAL A 133 15.61 -2.19 -9.46
N THR A 134 15.11 -0.99 -9.25
CA THR A 134 14.03 -0.70 -8.29
C THR A 134 12.84 -0.01 -8.96
N SER A 135 11.76 0.16 -8.21
CA SER A 135 10.59 0.91 -8.65
C SER A 135 10.88 2.37 -9.04
N ILE A 136 12.01 2.94 -8.63
CA ILE A 136 12.45 4.29 -9.03
C ILE A 136 12.82 4.34 -10.51
N ASN A 137 13.35 3.25 -11.05
CA ASN A 137 13.75 3.16 -12.45
C ASN A 137 12.54 3.02 -13.40
N LEU A 138 11.32 2.89 -12.86
CA LEU A 138 10.09 2.81 -13.64
C LEU A 138 9.61 4.22 -13.99
N GLU A 139 9.63 4.55 -15.26
CA GLU A 139 9.19 5.83 -15.79
C GLU A 139 7.72 5.76 -16.21
N SER A 140 6.91 6.71 -15.77
CA SER A 140 5.50 6.83 -16.12
C SER A 140 5.29 7.82 -17.25
N ASP A 141 4.42 7.50 -18.19
CA ASP A 141 4.00 8.43 -19.24
C ASP A 141 3.01 9.50 -18.69
N ASP A 142 2.33 9.25 -17.56
CA ASP A 142 1.46 10.20 -16.89
C ASP A 142 2.14 10.76 -15.62
N PRO A 143 2.35 12.10 -15.52
CA PRO A 143 3.05 12.72 -14.40
C PRO A 143 2.29 12.65 -13.07
N ASP A 144 1.00 12.35 -13.09
CA ASP A 144 0.16 12.22 -11.90
C ASP A 144 0.08 10.76 -11.40
N VAL A 145 0.62 9.80 -12.17
CA VAL A 145 0.64 8.36 -11.85
C VAL A 145 2.08 7.89 -11.71
N PHE A 146 2.45 7.39 -10.55
CA PHE A 146 3.81 6.94 -10.30
C PHE A 146 3.89 5.76 -9.34
N PRO A 147 4.91 4.92 -9.45
CA PRO A 147 5.13 3.82 -8.52
C PRO A 147 5.49 4.33 -7.14
N VAL A 148 5.03 3.65 -6.10
CA VAL A 148 5.36 3.98 -4.71
C VAL A 148 6.75 3.47 -4.37
N HIS A 149 7.53 4.33 -3.71
CA HIS A 149 8.86 4.00 -3.20
C HIS A 149 8.76 3.92 -1.68
N PHE A 150 8.88 2.70 -1.14
CA PHE A 150 8.94 2.51 0.30
C PHE A 150 10.37 2.66 0.77
N VAL A 151 10.58 3.62 1.67
CA VAL A 151 11.83 3.76 2.40
C VAL A 151 11.56 3.31 3.82
N SER A 152 12.15 2.19 4.25
CA SER A 152 12.10 1.82 5.66
C SER A 152 12.93 2.82 6.49
N GLU A 153 12.59 3.00 7.77
CA GLU A 153 13.37 3.88 8.65
C GLU A 153 14.84 3.43 8.78
N ARG A 154 15.09 2.13 8.61
CA ARG A 154 16.45 1.56 8.61
C ARG A 154 17.22 1.90 7.34
N GLU A 155 16.55 2.01 6.20
CA GLU A 155 17.16 2.31 4.89
C GLU A 155 17.42 3.80 4.69
N ARG A 156 16.74 4.70 5.42
CA ARG A 156 17.03 6.15 5.40
C ARG A 156 18.45 6.47 5.85
N ASN A 157 19.06 5.62 6.66
CA ASN A 157 20.40 5.80 7.19
C ASN A 157 21.48 5.03 6.40
N THR A 158 21.07 4.25 5.39
CA THR A 158 21.97 3.52 4.50
C THR A 158 21.91 4.17 3.13
N SER A 159 23.04 4.39 2.49
CA SER A 159 23.20 5.03 1.17
C SER A 159 22.65 4.23 -0.03
N SER A 160 21.79 3.22 0.21
CA SER A 160 21.11 2.49 -0.84
C SER A 160 19.90 3.27 -1.34
N GLU A 161 19.73 3.38 -2.65
CA GLU A 161 18.59 4.05 -3.26
C GLU A 161 17.25 3.46 -2.77
N PRO A 162 16.35 4.31 -2.26
CA PRO A 162 15.07 3.84 -1.77
C PRO A 162 14.22 3.34 -2.95
N GLY A 163 13.65 2.16 -2.84
CA GLY A 163 12.76 1.61 -3.88
C GLY A 163 12.44 0.14 -3.66
N ILE A 164 11.38 -0.33 -4.32
CA ILE A 164 11.00 -1.74 -4.30
C ILE A 164 11.86 -2.47 -5.31
N ALA A 165 12.66 -3.45 -4.86
CA ALA A 165 13.55 -4.21 -5.73
C ALA A 165 12.76 -5.06 -6.76
N ILE A 166 13.08 -4.92 -8.03
CA ILE A 166 12.51 -5.65 -9.15
C ILE A 166 13.43 -6.82 -9.53
N VAL A 167 14.65 -6.50 -9.94
CA VAL A 167 15.65 -7.46 -10.41
C VAL A 167 17.07 -6.97 -10.09
N LYS A 168 18.02 -7.87 -9.97
CA LYS A 168 19.44 -7.54 -9.87
C LYS A 168 20.14 -7.86 -11.20
N LEU A 169 20.89 -6.89 -11.71
CA LEU A 169 21.65 -7.02 -12.93
C LEU A 169 23.14 -7.17 -12.60
N ALA A 170 23.80 -8.12 -13.22
CA ALA A 170 25.25 -8.28 -13.22
C ALA A 170 25.87 -7.59 -14.45
N LYS A 171 27.21 -7.58 -14.51
CA LYS A 171 27.96 -6.99 -15.61
C LYS A 171 27.51 -7.53 -16.97
N GLY A 172 27.24 -6.63 -17.91
CA GLY A 172 26.80 -6.97 -19.26
C GLY A 172 25.33 -7.34 -19.37
N GLN A 173 24.55 -7.26 -18.27
CA GLN A 173 23.12 -7.55 -18.29
C GLN A 173 22.30 -6.28 -18.50
N GLU A 174 21.15 -6.46 -19.15
CA GLU A 174 20.20 -5.42 -19.49
C GLU A 174 18.76 -5.90 -19.28
N ILE A 175 17.89 -4.98 -18.93
CA ILE A 175 16.45 -5.18 -18.93
C ILE A 175 15.77 -4.02 -19.64
N LYS A 176 14.89 -4.33 -20.59
CA LYS A 176 14.07 -3.37 -21.32
C LYS A 176 12.66 -3.92 -21.46
N LEU A 177 11.68 -3.19 -20.94
CA LEU A 177 10.29 -3.60 -20.95
C LEU A 177 9.35 -2.39 -20.94
N SER A 178 8.12 -2.62 -21.36
CA SER A 178 7.00 -1.71 -21.22
C SER A 178 5.86 -2.37 -20.46
N CYS A 179 5.18 -1.59 -19.61
CA CYS A 179 4.09 -2.07 -18.78
C CYS A 179 2.85 -1.24 -19.00
N ILE A 180 1.69 -1.88 -18.93
CA ILE A 180 0.38 -1.23 -18.95
C ILE A 180 -0.28 -1.46 -17.60
N ALA A 181 -0.55 -0.36 -16.90
CA ALA A 181 -1.32 -0.36 -15.66
C ALA A 181 -2.77 0.02 -15.94
N LYS A 182 -3.70 -0.66 -15.29
CA LYS A 182 -5.14 -0.41 -15.42
C LYS A 182 -5.85 -0.48 -14.07
N LEU A 183 -7.08 0.02 -14.04
CA LEU A 183 -7.95 -0.09 -12.87
C LEU A 183 -8.44 -1.53 -12.67
N GLY A 184 -8.56 -1.90 -11.42
CA GLY A 184 -9.14 -3.16 -11.00
C GLY A 184 -9.50 -3.16 -9.52
N CYS A 185 -10.02 -4.25 -9.03
CA CYS A 185 -10.34 -4.43 -7.61
C CYS A 185 -9.80 -5.76 -7.09
N GLY A 186 -9.64 -5.87 -5.77
CA GLY A 186 -9.11 -7.05 -5.12
C GLY A 186 -9.91 -8.34 -5.38
N LYS A 187 -11.17 -8.22 -5.76
CA LYS A 187 -12.01 -9.34 -6.17
C LYS A 187 -11.57 -9.98 -7.48
N GLU A 188 -10.98 -9.20 -8.39
CA GLU A 188 -10.47 -9.68 -9.68
C GLU A 188 -9.11 -10.38 -9.51
N HIS A 189 -8.19 -9.71 -8.81
CA HIS A 189 -6.87 -10.25 -8.49
C HIS A 189 -6.27 -9.52 -7.28
N ALA A 190 -5.51 -10.23 -6.47
CA ALA A 190 -4.91 -9.70 -5.23
C ALA A 190 -3.96 -8.51 -5.45
N LYS A 191 -3.40 -8.32 -6.65
CA LYS A 191 -2.54 -7.16 -6.97
C LYS A 191 -3.25 -5.82 -6.83
N TRP A 192 -4.57 -5.78 -6.96
CA TRP A 192 -5.40 -4.59 -6.74
C TRP A 192 -5.88 -4.42 -5.31
N THR A 193 -5.55 -5.33 -4.40
CA THR A 193 -5.93 -5.20 -2.99
C THR A 193 -5.17 -4.04 -2.34
N PRO A 194 -5.87 -3.01 -1.79
CA PRO A 194 -5.20 -1.81 -1.28
C PRO A 194 -4.53 -2.02 0.07
N VAL A 195 -4.86 -3.09 0.79
CA VAL A 195 -4.38 -3.38 2.14
C VAL A 195 -3.78 -4.77 2.24
N SER A 196 -2.65 -4.90 2.93
CA SER A 196 -2.06 -6.21 3.22
C SER A 196 -2.83 -6.99 4.29
N LYS A 197 -3.47 -6.27 5.22
CA LYS A 197 -4.24 -6.85 6.32
C LYS A 197 -5.37 -5.91 6.72
N CYS A 198 -6.59 -6.45 6.80
CA CYS A 198 -7.73 -5.77 7.38
C CYS A 198 -8.41 -6.71 8.38
N VAL A 199 -8.47 -6.32 9.63
CA VAL A 199 -9.05 -7.11 10.72
C VAL A 199 -9.91 -6.23 11.61
N PHE A 200 -10.90 -6.82 12.25
CA PHE A 200 -11.67 -6.17 13.30
C PHE A 200 -11.71 -7.05 14.54
N ARG A 201 -11.93 -6.44 15.66
CA ARG A 201 -12.17 -7.13 16.94
C ARG A 201 -13.20 -6.37 17.74
N PRO A 202 -14.03 -7.04 18.53
CA PRO A 202 -14.86 -6.37 19.52
C PRO A 202 -13.96 -5.61 20.50
N LYS A 203 -14.36 -4.39 20.86
CA LYS A 203 -13.71 -3.64 21.92
C LYS A 203 -14.39 -4.01 23.22
N PRO A 204 -13.72 -4.69 24.15
CA PRO A 204 -14.31 -5.02 25.44
C PRO A 204 -14.58 -3.71 26.21
N THR A 205 -15.75 -3.62 26.80
CA THR A 205 -16.08 -2.57 27.76
C THR A 205 -16.00 -3.19 29.13
N ILE A 206 -15.09 -2.70 29.94
CA ILE A 206 -14.91 -3.13 31.32
C ILE A 206 -15.55 -2.05 32.20
N SER A 207 -16.53 -2.45 33.00
CA SER A 207 -17.14 -1.58 34.01
C SER A 207 -16.92 -2.18 35.39
N TRP A 208 -16.60 -1.34 36.33
CA TRP A 208 -16.40 -1.70 37.72
C TRP A 208 -17.57 -1.18 38.53
N ASP A 209 -18.00 -1.94 39.50
CA ASP A 209 -18.85 -1.43 40.58
C ASP A 209 -17.94 -0.85 41.67
N ASP A 210 -17.76 0.47 41.62
CA ASP A 210 -16.87 1.18 42.57
C ASP A 210 -17.25 0.97 44.02
N ASN A 211 -18.55 0.79 44.34
CA ASN A 211 -19.02 0.51 45.69
C ASN A 211 -18.59 -0.89 46.14
N ALA A 212 -18.74 -1.87 45.26
CA ALA A 212 -18.33 -3.24 45.57
C ALA A 212 -16.81 -3.34 45.72
N VAL A 213 -16.04 -2.70 44.85
CA VAL A 213 -14.57 -2.66 44.92
C VAL A 213 -14.09 -1.96 46.19
N SER A 214 -14.73 -0.85 46.56
CA SER A 214 -14.37 -0.11 47.79
C SER A 214 -14.68 -0.88 49.09
N ALA A 215 -15.72 -1.74 49.06
CA ALA A 215 -16.07 -2.61 50.19
C ALA A 215 -15.10 -3.81 50.36
N LEU A 216 -14.25 -4.14 49.37
CA LEU A 216 -13.31 -5.22 49.46
C LEU A 216 -12.13 -4.85 50.36
N PRO A 217 -11.71 -5.72 51.27
CA PRO A 217 -10.50 -5.52 52.08
C PRO A 217 -9.25 -5.51 51.14
N PRO A 218 -8.20 -4.73 51.51
CA PRO A 218 -7.00 -4.56 50.66
C PRO A 218 -6.34 -5.87 50.25
N ASN A 219 -6.32 -6.87 51.14
CA ASN A 219 -5.74 -8.18 50.86
C ASN A 219 -6.46 -8.89 49.70
N LEU A 220 -7.78 -8.79 49.61
CA LEU A 220 -8.54 -9.41 48.52
C LEU A 220 -8.36 -8.66 47.18
N ARG A 221 -8.15 -7.35 47.23
CA ARG A 221 -7.85 -6.56 46.02
C ARG A 221 -6.53 -7.01 45.38
N ASN A 222 -5.50 -7.20 46.19
CA ASN A 222 -4.20 -7.68 45.71
C ASN A 222 -4.30 -9.11 45.17
N ILE A 223 -5.06 -10.00 45.79
CA ILE A 223 -5.28 -11.36 45.30
C ILE A 223 -5.98 -11.33 43.91
N ILE A 224 -6.95 -10.46 43.71
CA ILE A 224 -7.62 -10.33 42.42
C ILE A 224 -6.64 -9.89 41.30
N VAL A 225 -5.73 -8.98 41.61
CA VAL A 225 -4.66 -8.56 40.70
C VAL A 225 -3.72 -9.72 40.39
N ASP A 226 -3.26 -10.44 41.41
CA ASP A 226 -2.31 -11.55 41.28
C ASP A 226 -2.89 -12.76 40.52
N VAL A 227 -4.18 -13.05 40.73
CA VAL A 227 -4.87 -14.17 40.06
C VAL A 227 -5.31 -13.82 38.65
N CYS A 228 -5.23 -12.55 38.20
CA CYS A 228 -5.60 -12.16 36.86
C CYS A 228 -4.70 -12.83 35.82
N PRO A 229 -5.20 -13.79 35.00
CA PRO A 229 -4.34 -14.59 34.13
C PRO A 229 -3.76 -13.78 32.97
N ALA A 230 -4.37 -12.63 32.63
CA ALA A 230 -3.90 -11.74 31.59
C ALA A 230 -2.95 -10.65 32.10
N GLY A 231 -2.76 -10.51 33.43
CA GLY A 231 -1.88 -9.48 34.00
C GLY A 231 -2.27 -8.03 33.66
N VAL A 232 -3.56 -7.79 33.38
CA VAL A 232 -4.06 -6.47 32.92
C VAL A 232 -4.66 -5.63 34.06
N LEU A 233 -4.77 -6.20 35.25
CA LEU A 233 -5.28 -5.49 36.41
C LEU A 233 -4.11 -4.94 37.21
N GLY A 234 -4.23 -3.69 37.66
CA GLY A 234 -3.33 -3.04 38.60
C GLY A 234 -4.15 -2.41 39.72
N TYR A 235 -3.59 -2.38 40.91
CA TYR A 235 -4.14 -1.68 42.07
C TYR A 235 -3.17 -0.60 42.48
N GLU A 236 -3.61 0.67 42.42
CA GLU A 236 -2.87 1.80 42.99
C GLU A 236 -3.44 2.12 44.39
N ASP A 237 -2.64 2.02 45.40
CA ASP A 237 -3.02 2.46 46.74
C ASP A 237 -3.00 4.01 46.77
N GLU A 238 -4.04 4.62 47.35
CA GLU A 238 -4.12 6.10 47.46
C GLU A 238 -2.92 6.72 48.21
N ARG A 239 -2.13 5.90 48.91
CA ARG A 239 -0.90 6.33 49.59
C ARG A 239 0.26 6.65 48.68
N ASP A 240 0.26 6.13 47.44
CA ASP A 240 1.35 6.37 46.46
C ASP A 240 1.15 7.66 45.64
N ARG A 241 0.00 8.33 45.79
CA ARG A 241 -0.28 9.61 45.13
C ARG A 241 0.25 10.84 45.84
N THR A 242 0.92 10.68 46.98
CA THR A 242 1.42 11.79 47.81
C THR A 242 2.93 11.81 48.00
N SER A 243 3.69 11.28 47.04
CA SER A 243 5.15 11.42 47.04
C SER A 243 5.67 12.02 45.73
#